data_a4e4f41e6eb23b6b613356a2382af97f
#
_entry.id   a4e4f41e6eb23b6b613356a2382af97f
#
_cell.length_a   1.000
_cell.length_b   1.000
_cell.length_c   1.000
_cell.angle_alpha   90.00
_cell.angle_beta   90.00
_cell.angle_gamma   90.00
#
_symmetry.space_group_name_H-M   'P 1'
#
loop_
_entity.id
_entity.type
_entity.pdbx_description
1 polymer ?
#
loop_
_entity_poly.entity_id
_entity_poly.type
_entity_poly.pdbx_seq_one_letter_code
_entity_poly.pdbx_strand_id
1 'polypeptide(L)'
;GSSLPVCWRNPWLEHELDTTIDEAVAVGFSGLEIYGFHTLEVLQCMVERRAGGETGVAAVTCLEGDDVWRAAEQGQWSRELAEAACAAIENKPEGRFEDHCCNPAVALIEYRDGLRGAVLILDGYIKDLAYAARIDEGRVVATEFFAQGHGDDDEGPHAHFAYLSLNVEEMFLSGLATCPVERTLLTTGVLEAMLDSRHQGHHRVKTPWLDVRYECREPVPWRPVAPRPTGACLDPWPPA
;
A
#
# COMPACT_ATOMS: atom_id res chain seq x y z
N GLY A 1 -6.17 -7.04 10.07
CA GLY A 1 -6.00 -5.80 9.34
C GLY A 1 -4.60 -5.20 9.53
N SER A 2 -4.32 -4.13 8.82
CA SER A 2 -3.06 -3.40 8.89
C SER A 2 -3.27 -2.02 9.51
N SER A 3 -2.26 -1.49 10.17
CA SER A 3 -2.24 -0.09 10.65
C SER A 3 -1.91 0.93 9.55
N LEU A 4 -1.44 0.48 8.39
CA LEU A 4 -1.00 1.36 7.29
C LEU A 4 -2.11 2.30 6.79
N PRO A 5 -3.37 1.87 6.64
CA PRO A 5 -4.43 2.78 6.20
C PRO A 5 -4.66 3.98 7.14
N VAL A 6 -4.27 3.85 8.41
CA VAL A 6 -4.46 4.89 9.43
C VAL A 6 -3.17 5.52 9.92
N CYS A 7 -2.02 5.24 9.30
CA CYS A 7 -0.76 5.88 9.65
C CYS A 7 -0.65 7.31 9.09
N TRP A 8 0.36 8.04 9.55
CA TRP A 8 0.70 9.35 9.01
C TRP A 8 1.27 9.22 7.59
N ARG A 9 0.98 10.19 6.73
CA ARG A 9 1.42 10.22 5.32
C ARG A 9 2.17 11.51 5.04
N ASN A 10 3.23 11.42 4.24
CA ASN A 10 4.05 12.58 3.88
C ASN A 10 4.45 12.56 2.38
N PRO A 11 4.12 13.60 1.57
CA PRO A 11 3.14 14.65 1.90
C PRO A 11 1.75 14.05 2.14
N TRP A 12 0.90 14.75 2.88
CA TRP A 12 -0.47 14.28 3.08
C TRP A 12 -1.16 14.06 1.73
N LEU A 13 -1.62 12.86 1.52
CA LEU A 13 -2.36 12.46 0.32
C LEU A 13 -3.51 11.53 0.69
N GLU A 14 -4.69 11.88 0.28
CA GLU A 14 -5.86 11.02 0.20
C GLU A 14 -6.63 11.39 -1.04
N HIS A 15 -6.99 10.42 -1.85
CA HIS A 15 -7.82 10.69 -3.03
C HIS A 15 -9.22 11.11 -2.59
N GLU A 16 -9.79 12.09 -3.27
CA GLU A 16 -11.24 12.31 -3.20
C GLU A 16 -11.97 11.04 -3.67
N LEU A 17 -13.19 10.82 -3.16
CA LEU A 17 -14.02 9.74 -3.70
C LEU A 17 -14.31 10.02 -5.20
N ASP A 18 -14.40 8.95 -5.96
CA ASP A 18 -14.58 9.00 -7.42
C ASP A 18 -13.40 9.62 -8.20
N THR A 19 -12.20 9.69 -7.63
CA THR A 19 -11.00 10.07 -8.37
C THR A 19 -10.73 9.08 -9.51
N THR A 20 -10.44 9.60 -10.71
CA THR A 20 -9.96 8.75 -11.82
C THR A 20 -8.53 8.31 -11.54
N ILE A 21 -8.30 7.01 -11.44
CA ILE A 21 -6.97 6.42 -11.23
C ILE A 21 -6.70 5.46 -12.39
N ASP A 22 -5.68 5.77 -13.20
CA ASP A 22 -5.33 4.97 -14.39
C ASP A 22 -4.37 3.83 -14.03
N GLU A 23 -3.42 4.10 -13.14
CA GLU A 23 -2.40 3.16 -12.73
C GLU A 23 -1.87 3.53 -11.33
N ALA A 24 -1.56 2.53 -10.52
CA ALA A 24 -1.06 2.75 -9.16
C ALA A 24 0.04 1.76 -8.79
N VAL A 25 1.00 2.24 -8.01
CA VAL A 25 2.13 1.46 -7.49
C VAL A 25 2.25 1.69 -6.00
N ALA A 26 2.40 0.62 -5.24
CA ALA A 26 2.88 0.67 -3.86
C ALA A 26 4.23 -0.02 -3.75
N VAL A 27 5.13 0.56 -2.97
CA VAL A 27 6.45 0.01 -2.70
C VAL A 27 6.60 -0.32 -1.23
N GLY A 28 7.23 -1.44 -0.93
CA GLY A 28 7.54 -1.91 0.41
C GLY A 28 8.87 -2.64 0.44
N PHE A 29 9.19 -3.22 1.58
CA PHE A 29 10.50 -3.82 1.87
C PHE A 29 10.34 -5.17 2.57
N SER A 30 11.49 -5.81 2.91
CA SER A 30 11.52 -7.09 3.60
C SER A 30 10.89 -8.24 2.80
N GLY A 31 10.27 -9.22 3.45
CA GLY A 31 9.75 -10.43 2.79
C GLY A 31 8.37 -10.27 2.19
N LEU A 32 8.19 -10.82 1.00
CA LEU A 32 6.92 -10.77 0.26
C LEU A 32 5.74 -11.32 1.10
N GLU A 33 5.94 -12.39 1.84
CA GLU A 33 4.89 -13.06 2.60
C GLU A 33 4.39 -12.22 3.79
N ILE A 34 5.26 -11.42 4.41
CA ILE A 34 4.94 -10.60 5.58
C ILE A 34 4.58 -9.18 5.13
N TYR A 35 5.52 -8.50 4.50
CA TYR A 35 5.35 -7.09 4.11
C TYR A 35 4.55 -6.91 2.82
N GLY A 36 4.40 -7.96 2.01
CA GLY A 36 3.48 -7.95 0.87
C GLY A 36 2.05 -7.62 1.28
N PHE A 37 1.54 -8.19 2.40
CA PHE A 37 0.22 -7.84 2.93
C PHE A 37 0.12 -6.35 3.29
N HIS A 38 1.14 -5.81 3.97
CA HIS A 38 1.14 -4.40 4.37
C HIS A 38 1.23 -3.47 3.15
N THR A 39 2.04 -3.83 2.14
CA THR A 39 2.14 -3.06 0.90
C THR A 39 0.85 -3.13 0.08
N LEU A 40 0.14 -4.27 0.10
CA LEU A 40 -1.20 -4.40 -0.47
C LEU A 40 -2.22 -3.51 0.24
N GLU A 41 -2.17 -3.40 1.56
CA GLU A 41 -3.04 -2.49 2.34
C GLU A 41 -2.74 -1.01 2.03
N VAL A 42 -1.47 -0.66 1.77
CA VAL A 42 -1.10 0.69 1.28
C VAL A 42 -1.70 0.96 -0.08
N LEU A 43 -1.58 0.02 -1.04
CA LEU A 43 -2.20 0.18 -2.36
C LEU A 43 -3.72 0.29 -2.24
N GLN A 44 -4.34 -0.68 -1.56
CA GLN A 44 -5.79 -0.85 -1.55
C GLN A 44 -6.52 0.32 -0.89
N CYS A 45 -6.03 0.83 0.26
CA CYS A 45 -6.68 1.96 0.93
C CYS A 45 -6.65 3.28 0.13
N MET A 46 -5.82 3.34 -0.90
CA MET A 46 -5.78 4.48 -1.82
C MET A 46 -6.65 4.24 -3.04
N VAL A 47 -6.54 3.06 -3.69
CA VAL A 47 -7.24 2.79 -4.95
C VAL A 47 -8.72 2.44 -4.77
N GLU A 48 -9.17 2.05 -3.58
CA GLU A 48 -10.59 1.80 -3.31
C GLU A 48 -11.47 3.05 -3.41
N ARG A 49 -10.84 4.24 -3.42
CA ARG A 49 -11.50 5.55 -3.54
C ARG A 49 -11.70 5.99 -4.99
N ARG A 50 -11.31 5.14 -5.95
CA ARG A 50 -11.42 5.44 -7.38
C ARG A 50 -12.86 5.48 -7.87
N ALA A 51 -13.04 6.09 -9.03
CA ALA A 51 -14.34 6.19 -9.70
C ALA A 51 -15.00 4.80 -9.85
N GLY A 52 -16.23 4.68 -9.35
CA GLY A 52 -16.99 3.43 -9.34
C GLY A 52 -16.67 2.49 -8.17
N GLY A 53 -15.80 2.88 -7.23
CA GLY A 53 -15.46 2.10 -6.03
C GLY A 53 -14.69 0.81 -6.33
N GLU A 54 -14.68 -0.13 -5.37
CA GLU A 54 -13.98 -1.40 -5.54
C GLU A 54 -14.79 -2.41 -6.34
N THR A 55 -14.17 -2.99 -7.36
CA THR A 55 -14.82 -3.92 -8.32
C THR A 55 -14.25 -5.34 -8.24
N GLY A 56 -13.21 -5.55 -7.45
CA GLY A 56 -12.50 -6.82 -7.31
C GLY A 56 -11.33 -6.98 -8.26
N VAL A 57 -10.59 -8.06 -8.08
CA VAL A 57 -9.38 -8.39 -8.83
C VAL A 57 -9.64 -9.56 -9.78
N ALA A 58 -9.25 -9.42 -11.04
CA ALA A 58 -9.45 -10.42 -12.09
C ALA A 58 -8.30 -11.42 -12.18
N ALA A 59 -7.07 -10.96 -11.93
CA ALA A 59 -5.88 -11.82 -11.95
C ALA A 59 -4.71 -11.17 -11.21
N VAL A 60 -3.77 -12.01 -10.79
CA VAL A 60 -2.51 -11.62 -10.17
C VAL A 60 -1.36 -12.39 -10.81
N THR A 61 -0.23 -11.70 -11.01
CA THR A 61 1.05 -12.33 -11.40
C THR A 61 2.13 -11.86 -10.45
N CYS A 62 2.86 -12.76 -9.84
CA CYS A 62 4.03 -12.44 -9.02
C CYS A 62 5.30 -12.77 -9.81
N LEU A 63 6.24 -11.81 -9.87
CA LEU A 63 7.56 -11.99 -10.49
C LEU A 63 8.64 -11.69 -9.46
N GLU A 64 9.83 -12.30 -9.61
CA GLU A 64 10.97 -12.11 -8.71
C GLU A 64 12.28 -11.95 -9.50
N GLY A 65 13.29 -11.38 -8.85
CA GLY A 65 14.62 -11.20 -9.44
C GLY A 65 14.59 -10.31 -10.69
N ASP A 66 15.36 -10.71 -11.71
CA ASP A 66 15.49 -9.94 -12.96
C ASP A 66 14.19 -9.80 -13.75
N ASP A 67 13.23 -10.71 -13.53
CA ASP A 67 11.93 -10.63 -14.18
C ASP A 67 11.12 -9.42 -13.76
N VAL A 68 11.36 -8.89 -12.55
CA VAL A 68 10.78 -7.64 -12.06
C VAL A 68 11.13 -6.49 -13.01
N TRP A 69 12.41 -6.37 -13.35
CA TRP A 69 12.92 -5.29 -14.21
C TRP A 69 12.50 -5.46 -15.66
N ARG A 70 12.53 -6.69 -16.16
CA ARG A 70 12.04 -7.01 -17.51
C ARG A 70 10.56 -6.67 -17.68
N ALA A 71 9.74 -6.91 -16.65
CA ALA A 71 8.33 -6.55 -16.66
C ALA A 71 8.12 -5.02 -16.77
N ALA A 72 8.97 -4.22 -16.11
CA ALA A 72 8.95 -2.75 -16.25
C ALA A 72 9.28 -2.31 -17.68
N GLU A 73 10.35 -2.88 -18.28
CA GLU A 73 10.76 -2.60 -19.65
C GLU A 73 9.64 -2.95 -20.67
N GLN A 74 8.85 -3.96 -20.37
CA GLN A 74 7.68 -4.38 -21.16
C GLN A 74 6.40 -3.55 -20.84
N GLY A 75 6.47 -2.58 -19.94
CA GLY A 75 5.34 -1.73 -19.56
C GLY A 75 4.25 -2.47 -18.76
N GLN A 76 4.60 -3.57 -18.08
CA GLN A 76 3.66 -4.32 -17.25
C GLN A 76 3.38 -3.60 -15.92
N TRP A 77 4.30 -2.77 -15.46
CA TRP A 77 4.14 -1.84 -14.34
C TRP A 77 4.93 -0.56 -14.61
N SER A 78 4.53 0.54 -13.97
CA SER A 78 5.12 1.85 -14.21
C SER A 78 6.36 2.08 -13.34
N ARG A 79 7.53 2.08 -13.99
CA ARG A 79 8.80 2.50 -13.36
C ARG A 79 8.71 3.92 -12.82
N GLU A 80 8.12 4.84 -13.60
CA GLU A 80 7.95 6.24 -13.20
C GLU A 80 7.19 6.36 -11.86
N LEU A 81 6.11 5.59 -11.68
CA LEU A 81 5.36 5.60 -10.43
C LEU A 81 6.15 4.99 -9.27
N ALA A 82 6.90 3.91 -9.51
CA ALA A 82 7.76 3.33 -8.48
C ALA A 82 8.87 4.31 -8.05
N GLU A 83 9.49 5.01 -9.00
CA GLU A 83 10.47 6.05 -8.72
C GLU A 83 9.85 7.23 -7.95
N ALA A 84 8.64 7.66 -8.31
CA ALA A 84 7.91 8.70 -7.60
C ALA A 84 7.55 8.28 -6.16
N ALA A 85 7.09 7.03 -5.96
CA ALA A 85 6.82 6.48 -4.63
C ALA A 85 8.10 6.45 -3.78
N CYS A 86 9.21 5.93 -4.33
CA CYS A 86 10.49 5.91 -3.64
C CYS A 86 11.02 7.33 -3.37
N ALA A 87 10.76 8.29 -4.26
CA ALA A 87 11.19 9.68 -4.06
C ALA A 87 10.50 10.36 -2.88
N ALA A 88 9.29 9.91 -2.52
CA ALA A 88 8.57 10.40 -1.34
C ALA A 88 9.20 9.92 -0.02
N ILE A 89 9.95 8.82 -0.01
CA ILE A 89 10.59 8.27 1.19
C ILE A 89 11.80 9.13 1.57
N GLU A 90 11.80 9.63 2.81
CA GLU A 90 12.86 10.52 3.32
C GLU A 90 14.21 9.80 3.43
N ASN A 91 14.21 8.57 3.97
CA ASN A 91 15.44 7.83 4.27
C ASN A 91 15.64 6.66 3.31
N LYS A 92 16.44 6.86 2.29
CA LYS A 92 16.86 5.82 1.34
C LYS A 92 18.27 6.10 0.82
N PRO A 93 19.01 5.07 0.35
CA PRO A 93 20.32 5.28 -0.30
C PRO A 93 20.16 6.03 -1.61
N GLU A 94 21.24 6.70 -2.02
CA GLU A 94 21.35 7.30 -3.36
C GLU A 94 21.48 6.20 -4.43
N GLY A 95 21.06 6.51 -5.65
CA GLY A 95 21.18 5.60 -6.79
C GLY A 95 19.85 4.96 -7.17
N ARG A 96 19.92 3.95 -8.01
CA ARG A 96 18.77 3.25 -8.54
C ARG A 96 18.40 2.09 -7.60
N PHE A 97 17.12 1.77 -7.50
CA PHE A 97 16.67 0.67 -6.63
C PHE A 97 17.27 -0.68 -7.07
N GLU A 98 17.53 -0.90 -8.36
CA GLU A 98 18.16 -2.14 -8.84
C GLU A 98 19.57 -2.37 -8.30
N ASP A 99 20.29 -1.29 -7.98
CA ASP A 99 21.66 -1.36 -7.48
C ASP A 99 21.73 -1.81 -6.01
N HIS A 100 20.60 -1.76 -5.30
CA HIS A 100 20.48 -2.03 -3.86
C HIS A 100 19.61 -3.24 -3.52
N CYS A 101 18.60 -3.54 -4.36
CA CYS A 101 17.65 -4.62 -4.05
C CYS A 101 18.30 -6.00 -4.13
N CYS A 102 18.20 -6.76 -3.04
CA CYS A 102 18.76 -8.11 -2.97
C CYS A 102 17.81 -9.17 -3.54
N ASN A 103 16.52 -9.03 -3.27
CA ASN A 103 15.47 -9.98 -3.67
C ASN A 103 14.22 -9.21 -4.11
N PRO A 104 14.26 -8.51 -5.25
CA PRO A 104 13.11 -7.76 -5.72
C PRO A 104 11.96 -8.70 -6.08
N ALA A 105 10.74 -8.27 -5.74
CA ALA A 105 9.52 -8.95 -6.17
C ALA A 105 8.49 -7.90 -6.61
N VAL A 106 7.62 -8.27 -7.55
CA VAL A 106 6.47 -7.47 -7.96
C VAL A 106 5.23 -8.34 -8.09
N ALA A 107 4.13 -7.89 -7.53
CA ALA A 107 2.81 -8.38 -7.87
C ALA A 107 2.16 -7.42 -8.87
N LEU A 108 1.79 -7.95 -10.02
CA LEU A 108 0.96 -7.29 -11.02
C LEU A 108 -0.49 -7.64 -10.73
N ILE A 109 -1.32 -6.63 -10.46
CA ILE A 109 -2.71 -6.78 -10.02
C ILE A 109 -3.62 -6.20 -11.10
N GLU A 110 -4.43 -7.07 -11.70
CA GLU A 110 -5.41 -6.68 -12.71
C GLU A 110 -6.78 -6.53 -12.05
N TYR A 111 -7.22 -5.30 -11.80
CA TYR A 111 -8.57 -5.04 -11.31
C TYR A 111 -9.62 -5.25 -12.40
N ARG A 112 -10.86 -5.55 -12.01
CA ARG A 112 -11.94 -5.89 -12.96
C ARG A 112 -12.42 -4.69 -13.78
N ASP A 113 -12.25 -3.48 -13.28
CA ASP A 113 -12.57 -2.22 -13.96
C ASP A 113 -11.47 -1.74 -14.92
N GLY A 114 -10.33 -2.45 -14.96
CA GLY A 114 -9.21 -2.13 -15.84
C GLY A 114 -8.09 -1.34 -15.17
N LEU A 115 -8.22 -0.94 -13.89
CA LEU A 115 -7.10 -0.37 -13.13
C LEU A 115 -5.95 -1.40 -13.09
N ARG A 116 -4.74 -0.93 -13.34
CA ARG A 116 -3.51 -1.71 -13.18
C ARG A 116 -2.82 -1.30 -11.88
N GLY A 117 -2.75 -2.22 -10.93
CA GLY A 117 -2.01 -2.07 -9.70
C GLY A 117 -0.70 -2.83 -9.71
N ALA A 118 0.33 -2.30 -9.08
CA ALA A 118 1.54 -3.05 -8.81
C ALA A 118 1.99 -2.86 -7.36
N VAL A 119 2.42 -3.96 -6.75
CA VAL A 119 3.06 -3.96 -5.43
C VAL A 119 4.49 -4.45 -5.60
N LEU A 120 5.46 -3.59 -5.28
CA LEU A 120 6.88 -3.93 -5.34
C LEU A 120 7.45 -4.13 -3.94
N ILE A 121 8.27 -5.15 -3.78
CA ILE A 121 9.13 -5.35 -2.60
C ILE A 121 10.56 -5.02 -3.01
N LEU A 122 11.10 -3.93 -2.45
CA LEU A 122 12.41 -3.36 -2.77
C LEU A 122 13.35 -3.47 -1.58
N ASP A 123 13.46 -4.70 -1.03
CA ASP A 123 14.29 -4.97 0.13
C ASP A 123 15.77 -4.65 -0.13
N GLY A 124 16.40 -3.95 0.81
CA GLY A 124 17.75 -3.41 0.68
C GLY A 124 17.82 -1.98 0.17
N TYR A 125 16.76 -1.46 -0.48
CA TYR A 125 16.71 -0.08 -0.97
C TYR A 125 15.89 0.86 -0.07
N ILE A 126 14.75 0.42 0.40
CA ILE A 126 13.87 1.21 1.27
C ILE A 126 13.58 0.46 2.58
N LYS A 127 13.17 1.20 3.61
CA LYS A 127 12.76 0.66 4.93
C LYS A 127 11.38 1.17 5.34
N ASP A 128 10.70 1.92 4.47
CA ASP A 128 9.35 2.43 4.66
C ASP A 128 8.47 2.04 3.48
N LEU A 129 7.19 2.35 3.56
CA LEU A 129 6.23 2.05 2.51
C LEU A 129 5.81 3.35 1.84
N ALA A 130 5.56 3.30 0.53
CA ALA A 130 5.06 4.45 -0.20
C ALA A 130 4.10 4.03 -1.32
N TYR A 131 3.36 5.01 -1.79
CA TYR A 131 2.38 4.89 -2.85
C TYR A 131 2.59 5.98 -3.88
N ALA A 132 2.36 5.65 -5.14
CA ALA A 132 2.19 6.63 -6.21
C ALA A 132 1.11 6.18 -7.19
N ALA A 133 0.44 7.14 -7.80
CA ALA A 133 -0.56 6.89 -8.83
C ALA A 133 -0.55 7.94 -9.92
N ARG A 134 -1.04 7.53 -11.09
CA ARG A 134 -1.42 8.41 -12.19
C ARG A 134 -2.91 8.65 -12.12
N ILE A 135 -3.28 9.90 -11.91
CA ILE A 135 -4.68 10.32 -11.70
C ILE A 135 -5.03 11.47 -12.64
N ASP A 136 -6.31 11.70 -12.86
CA ASP A 136 -6.84 12.90 -13.48
C ASP A 136 -6.00 13.44 -14.67
N GLU A 137 -6.15 12.88 -15.85
CA GLU A 137 -5.46 13.31 -17.08
C GLU A 137 -3.91 13.14 -17.03
N GLY A 138 -3.42 12.23 -16.20
CA GLY A 138 -2.00 11.85 -16.18
C GLY A 138 -1.15 12.50 -15.10
N ARG A 139 -1.75 13.20 -14.13
CA ARG A 139 -1.04 13.77 -12.98
C ARG A 139 -0.49 12.67 -12.08
N VAL A 140 0.80 12.72 -11.79
CA VAL A 140 1.45 11.80 -10.84
C VAL A 140 1.39 12.39 -9.44
N VAL A 141 0.95 11.59 -8.48
CA VAL A 141 0.94 11.90 -7.05
C VAL A 141 1.64 10.78 -6.29
N ALA A 142 2.32 11.13 -5.19
CA ALA A 142 3.03 10.17 -4.36
C ALA A 142 3.01 10.58 -2.89
N THR A 143 3.11 9.58 -2.00
CA THR A 143 3.18 9.78 -0.55
C THR A 143 3.88 8.62 0.13
N GLU A 144 4.65 8.92 1.16
CA GLU A 144 5.19 7.95 2.10
C GLU A 144 4.14 7.59 3.16
N PHE A 145 4.07 6.32 3.53
CA PHE A 145 3.27 5.78 4.62
C PHE A 145 4.18 5.46 5.79
N PHE A 146 4.14 6.30 6.79
CA PHE A 146 5.10 6.31 7.87
C PHE A 146 4.74 5.30 8.95
N ALA A 147 5.36 4.13 8.88
CA ALA A 147 5.12 3.02 9.81
C ALA A 147 6.18 2.87 10.90
N GLN A 148 7.39 3.41 10.67
CA GLN A 148 8.53 3.21 11.56
C GLN A 148 8.74 4.40 12.49
N GLY A 149 9.29 4.15 13.69
CA GLY A 149 9.79 5.19 14.57
C GLY A 149 11.04 5.85 13.98
N HIS A 150 11.31 7.11 14.37
CA HIS A 150 12.52 7.79 13.95
C HIS A 150 13.71 7.43 14.83
N GLY A 151 14.81 7.09 14.20
CA GLY A 151 16.12 6.88 14.79
C GLY A 151 16.86 5.76 14.06
N ASP A 152 18.18 5.77 14.12
CA ASP A 152 19.03 4.69 13.60
C ASP A 152 18.78 3.36 14.31
N ASP A 153 18.13 3.40 15.47
CA ASP A 153 17.76 2.26 16.29
C ASP A 153 16.24 2.10 16.21
N ASP A 154 15.73 1.10 15.58
CA ASP A 154 14.35 0.63 15.42
C ASP A 154 13.42 0.73 16.69
N GLU A 155 13.83 1.52 17.68
CA GLU A 155 13.28 1.68 19.03
C GLU A 155 12.36 2.93 19.18
N GLY A 156 12.06 3.63 18.08
CA GLY A 156 11.12 4.75 18.12
C GLY A 156 9.68 4.32 18.35
N PRO A 157 8.83 5.17 18.93
CA PRO A 157 7.44 4.85 19.17
C PRO A 157 6.69 4.64 17.85
N HIS A 158 6.08 3.49 17.69
CA HIS A 158 5.27 3.12 16.52
C HIS A 158 3.85 3.74 16.63
N ALA A 159 3.74 5.04 16.40
CA ALA A 159 2.49 5.79 16.55
C ALA A 159 1.33 5.25 15.72
N HIS A 160 1.61 4.59 14.59
CA HIS A 160 0.58 3.97 13.74
C HIS A 160 -0.24 2.89 14.48
N PHE A 161 0.34 2.18 15.45
CA PHE A 161 -0.41 1.24 16.29
C PHE A 161 -1.34 1.93 17.27
N ALA A 162 -1.00 3.12 17.76
CA ALA A 162 -1.91 3.92 18.60
C ALA A 162 -3.17 4.30 17.79
N TYR A 163 -3.00 4.79 16.58
CA TYR A 163 -4.14 5.11 15.70
C TYR A 163 -4.98 3.88 15.34
N LEU A 164 -4.34 2.73 15.08
CA LEU A 164 -5.07 1.47 14.88
C LEU A 164 -5.91 1.12 16.13
N SER A 165 -5.31 1.22 17.33
CA SER A 165 -5.99 0.91 18.59
C SER A 165 -7.18 1.82 18.85
N LEU A 166 -7.06 3.12 18.58
CA LEU A 166 -8.18 4.08 18.70
C LEU A 166 -9.31 3.76 17.72
N ASN A 167 -8.99 3.36 16.49
CA ASN A 167 -10.01 2.93 15.54
C ASN A 167 -10.69 1.61 15.94
N VAL A 168 -9.95 0.70 16.57
CA VAL A 168 -10.52 -0.53 17.14
C VAL A 168 -11.44 -0.21 18.32
N GLU A 169 -11.04 0.70 19.22
CA GLU A 169 -11.88 1.17 20.32
C GLU A 169 -13.16 1.83 19.80
N GLU A 170 -13.05 2.74 18.84
CA GLU A 170 -14.20 3.38 18.20
C GLU A 170 -15.15 2.35 17.59
N MET A 171 -14.62 1.33 16.92
CA MET A 171 -15.44 0.24 16.38
C MET A 171 -16.23 -0.49 17.49
N PHE A 172 -15.63 -0.74 18.64
CA PHE A 172 -16.35 -1.37 19.77
C PHE A 172 -17.38 -0.46 20.39
N LEU A 173 -17.13 0.84 20.45
CA LEU A 173 -18.06 1.83 21.03
C LEU A 173 -19.24 2.13 20.09
N SER A 174 -18.97 2.30 18.80
CA SER A 174 -19.98 2.69 17.81
C SER A 174 -20.70 1.48 17.15
N GLY A 175 -20.08 0.30 17.18
CA GLY A 175 -20.54 -0.88 16.43
C GLY A 175 -20.22 -0.80 14.92
N LEU A 176 -19.43 0.21 14.48
CA LEU A 176 -19.11 0.47 13.07
C LEU A 176 -17.61 0.25 12.82
N ALA A 177 -17.25 -0.71 11.97
CA ALA A 177 -15.87 -0.89 11.54
C ALA A 177 -15.38 0.32 10.73
N THR A 178 -14.11 0.69 10.89
CA THR A 178 -13.49 1.82 10.18
C THR A 178 -13.27 1.55 8.68
N CYS A 179 -13.17 0.29 8.31
CA CYS A 179 -13.17 -0.14 6.91
C CYS A 179 -14.03 -1.37 6.72
N PRO A 180 -14.56 -1.60 5.53
CA PRO A 180 -15.29 -2.83 5.21
C PRO A 180 -14.38 -4.06 5.37
N VAL A 181 -14.92 -5.16 5.90
CA VAL A 181 -14.19 -6.44 6.01
C VAL A 181 -13.78 -6.99 4.64
N GLU A 182 -14.52 -6.60 3.61
CA GLU A 182 -14.26 -6.90 2.20
C GLU A 182 -12.87 -6.43 1.75
N ARG A 183 -12.37 -5.30 2.28
CA ARG A 183 -10.98 -4.87 2.02
C ARG A 183 -9.99 -5.95 2.47
N THR A 184 -10.13 -6.43 3.70
CA THR A 184 -9.23 -7.46 4.24
C THR A 184 -9.37 -8.78 3.47
N LEU A 185 -10.57 -9.15 3.06
CA LEU A 185 -10.80 -10.31 2.21
C LEU A 185 -10.07 -10.15 0.86
N LEU A 186 -10.18 -8.99 0.23
CA LEU A 186 -9.54 -8.71 -1.06
C LEU A 186 -8.01 -8.72 -0.95
N THR A 187 -7.44 -7.98 0.00
CA THR A 187 -5.97 -7.89 0.18
C THR A 187 -5.36 -9.24 0.57
N THR A 188 -6.03 -10.01 1.43
CA THR A 188 -5.57 -11.36 1.80
C THR A 188 -5.66 -12.32 0.62
N GLY A 189 -6.74 -12.27 -0.16
CA GLY A 189 -6.90 -13.12 -1.34
C GLY A 189 -5.94 -12.76 -2.47
N VAL A 190 -5.57 -11.47 -2.62
CA VAL A 190 -4.51 -11.07 -3.54
C VAL A 190 -3.16 -11.60 -3.08
N LEU A 191 -2.85 -11.53 -1.78
CA LEU A 191 -1.62 -12.13 -1.23
C LEU A 191 -1.56 -13.63 -1.49
N GLU A 192 -2.66 -14.36 -1.26
CA GLU A 192 -2.75 -15.80 -1.60
C GLU A 192 -2.44 -16.04 -3.07
N ALA A 193 -3.09 -15.30 -3.98
CA ALA A 193 -2.86 -15.42 -5.41
C ALA A 193 -1.42 -15.06 -5.83
N MET A 194 -0.77 -14.10 -5.16
CA MET A 194 0.66 -13.80 -5.35
C MET A 194 1.53 -15.01 -5.00
N LEU A 195 1.30 -15.61 -3.85
CA LEU A 195 2.05 -16.78 -3.39
C LEU A 195 1.79 -18.00 -4.29
N ASP A 196 0.57 -18.19 -4.74
CA ASP A 196 0.21 -19.22 -5.72
C ASP A 196 0.92 -19.01 -7.07
N SER A 197 0.94 -17.77 -7.58
CA SER A 197 1.65 -17.43 -8.81
C SER A 197 3.14 -17.76 -8.68
N ARG A 198 3.76 -17.36 -7.57
CA ARG A 198 5.15 -17.66 -7.23
C ARG A 198 5.41 -19.17 -7.20
N HIS A 199 4.57 -19.91 -6.49
CA HIS A 199 4.70 -21.37 -6.36
C HIS A 199 4.53 -22.11 -7.70
N GLN A 200 3.68 -21.58 -8.59
CA GLN A 200 3.41 -22.13 -9.92
C GLN A 200 4.41 -21.67 -10.99
N GLY A 201 5.56 -21.09 -10.62
CA GLY A 201 6.57 -20.61 -11.56
C GLY A 201 6.20 -19.30 -12.23
N HIS A 202 5.63 -18.39 -11.47
CA HIS A 202 5.29 -17.02 -11.88
C HIS A 202 4.18 -16.94 -12.93
N HIS A 203 3.30 -17.94 -12.99
CA HIS A 203 2.17 -17.93 -13.91
C HIS A 203 1.08 -16.98 -13.42
N ARG A 204 0.38 -16.35 -14.37
CA ARG A 204 -0.77 -15.50 -14.11
C ARG A 204 -1.92 -16.32 -13.51
N VAL A 205 -2.30 -16.03 -12.30
CA VAL A 205 -3.39 -16.67 -11.55
C VAL A 205 -4.68 -15.86 -11.75
N LYS A 206 -5.71 -16.50 -12.33
CA LYS A 206 -7.05 -15.90 -12.41
C LYS A 206 -7.74 -16.03 -11.05
N THR A 207 -8.40 -14.97 -10.62
CA THR A 207 -9.01 -14.86 -9.29
C THR A 207 -10.53 -14.64 -9.35
N PRO A 208 -11.32 -15.60 -9.91
CA PRO A 208 -12.77 -15.45 -10.00
C PRO A 208 -13.45 -15.29 -8.65
N TRP A 209 -12.84 -15.80 -7.57
CA TRP A 209 -13.31 -15.65 -6.18
C TRP A 209 -13.06 -14.26 -5.58
N LEU A 210 -12.24 -13.42 -6.21
CA LEU A 210 -12.02 -12.03 -5.83
C LEU A 210 -12.93 -11.05 -6.59
N ASP A 211 -14.16 -11.47 -6.93
CA ASP A 211 -15.24 -10.56 -7.33
C ASP A 211 -15.84 -9.93 -6.06
N VAL A 212 -15.01 -9.10 -5.41
CA VAL A 212 -15.33 -8.49 -4.12
C VAL A 212 -15.60 -7.00 -4.35
N ARG A 213 -16.83 -6.57 -4.05
CA ARG A 213 -17.28 -5.18 -4.25
C ARG A 213 -17.61 -4.57 -2.91
N TYR A 214 -17.15 -3.35 -2.71
CA TYR A 214 -17.49 -2.55 -1.54
C TYR A 214 -17.30 -1.07 -1.80
N GLU A 215 -17.88 -0.26 -0.94
CA GLU A 215 -17.66 1.18 -0.91
C GLU A 215 -16.75 1.54 0.26
N CYS A 216 -15.85 2.46 0.02
CA CYS A 216 -15.00 3.03 1.05
C CYS A 216 -15.84 3.74 2.10
N ARG A 217 -15.53 3.55 3.39
CA ARG A 217 -16.18 4.27 4.48
C ARG A 217 -15.45 5.57 4.81
N GLU A 218 -16.24 6.59 5.07
CA GLU A 218 -15.77 7.89 5.54
C GLU A 218 -16.65 8.46 6.65
N PRO A 219 -16.07 9.31 7.52
CA PRO A 219 -14.63 9.53 7.69
C PRO A 219 -13.95 8.35 8.39
N VAL A 220 -12.63 8.24 8.26
CA VAL A 220 -11.82 7.39 9.18
C VAL A 220 -11.67 8.19 10.48
N PRO A 221 -12.20 7.69 11.63
CA PRO A 221 -12.32 8.51 12.85
C PRO A 221 -10.97 9.02 13.38
N TRP A 222 -9.99 8.13 13.42
CA TRP A 222 -8.68 8.41 14.00
C TRP A 222 -7.58 8.20 12.98
N ARG A 223 -7.00 9.31 12.49
CA ARG A 223 -5.88 9.32 11.55
C ARG A 223 -5.11 10.63 11.65
N PRO A 224 -3.77 10.59 11.76
CA PRO A 224 -2.97 11.80 11.83
C PRO A 224 -2.90 12.45 10.45
N VAL A 225 -3.25 13.71 10.35
CA VAL A 225 -3.15 14.49 9.11
C VAL A 225 -1.98 15.48 9.11
N ALA A 226 -1.70 16.15 10.21
CA ALA A 226 -0.58 17.06 10.46
C ALA A 226 -0.69 17.64 11.88
N PRO A 227 0.39 18.04 12.52
CA PRO A 227 1.79 17.75 12.20
C PRO A 227 2.15 16.28 12.41
N ARG A 228 3.38 15.87 11.99
CA ARG A 228 3.89 14.52 12.23
C ARG A 228 3.78 14.14 13.71
N PRO A 229 3.22 12.98 14.05
CA PRO A 229 3.17 12.53 15.44
C PRO A 229 4.58 12.32 16.00
N THR A 230 4.87 12.94 17.14
CA THR A 230 6.17 12.84 17.81
C THR A 230 6.33 11.57 18.65
N GLY A 231 5.28 10.75 18.68
CA GLY A 231 5.22 9.51 19.45
C GLY A 231 4.19 9.59 20.57
N ALA A 232 3.48 8.49 20.80
CA ALA A 232 2.36 8.40 21.76
C ALA A 232 2.79 8.54 23.25
N CYS A 233 4.09 8.55 23.52
CA CYS A 233 4.60 8.64 24.90
C CYS A 233 4.79 10.07 25.41
N LEU A 234 4.69 11.10 24.56
CA LEU A 234 5.05 12.47 24.91
C LEU A 234 3.84 13.40 25.10
N ASP A 235 2.69 13.09 24.52
CA ASP A 235 1.48 13.91 24.60
C ASP A 235 0.29 13.08 25.10
N PRO A 236 -0.67 13.72 25.83
CA PRO A 236 -1.90 13.04 26.20
C PRO A 236 -2.63 12.55 24.94
N TRP A 237 -3.05 11.32 24.97
CA TRP A 237 -3.64 10.66 23.83
C TRP A 237 -5.03 10.10 24.16
N PRO A 238 -6.06 10.35 23.36
CA PRO A 238 -6.12 11.26 22.22
C PRO A 238 -5.87 12.73 22.63
N PRO A 239 -5.45 13.60 21.68
CA PRO A 239 -5.32 15.02 22.01
C PRO A 239 -6.65 15.55 22.49
N ALA A 240 -6.60 16.32 23.58
CA ALA A 240 -7.77 16.88 24.26
C ALA A 240 -8.52 17.88 23.40
#